data_09f3fbdda58c17becbd45903c6a2de73
#
_entry.id   09f3fbdda58c17becbd45903c6a2de73
#
_cell.length_a   1.000
_cell.length_b   1.000
_cell.length_c   1.000
_cell.angle_alpha   90.00
_cell.angle_beta   90.00
_cell.angle_gamma   90.00
#
_symmetry.space_group_name_H-M   'P 1'
#
loop_
_entity.id
_entity.type
_entity.pdbx_description
1 polymer ?
#
loop_
_entity_poly.entity_id
_entity_poly.type
_entity_poly.pdbx_seq_one_letter_code
_entity_poly.pdbx_strand_id
1 'polypeptide(L)'
;MTTKRKETRESVCYREIKKKIRNGELKPGDRLIENTLSQQLEISRTPIRKAIGMLAADGYIEYNDFRGAIVKDSIINKERYFEMTEILGLFLKQAIHKIRTKKITFNKLEMTNKLAEIKNQEHQEHPLVYFDYEKWFAQNLLTYLKNNYYLKISEDFFNNIKEFGDEEVIKIAQNASVKTIDNIQNFIDAMDVHDYDKCLNLIDDLIDAHVLVAYR
;
A
#
# COMPACT_ATOMS: atom_id res chain seq x y z
N MET A 1 -30.26 -8.98 -14.00
CA MET A 1 -29.37 -9.20 -15.14
C MET A 1 -28.34 -8.08 -15.18
N THR A 2 -27.18 -8.29 -14.60
CA THR A 2 -26.06 -7.32 -14.61
C THR A 2 -25.34 -7.47 -15.93
N THR A 3 -25.54 -6.52 -16.84
CA THR A 3 -24.82 -6.43 -18.11
C THR A 3 -23.34 -6.24 -17.81
N LYS A 4 -22.50 -7.28 -17.99
CA LYS A 4 -21.05 -7.17 -17.99
C LYS A 4 -20.66 -6.13 -19.07
N ARG A 5 -20.24 -4.94 -18.66
CA ARG A 5 -19.72 -3.92 -19.56
C ARG A 5 -18.54 -4.54 -20.31
N LYS A 6 -18.64 -4.62 -21.63
CA LYS A 6 -17.59 -5.16 -22.48
C LYS A 6 -16.31 -4.34 -22.26
N GLU A 7 -15.24 -4.96 -21.78
CA GLU A 7 -13.96 -4.29 -21.54
C GLU A 7 -13.46 -3.64 -22.82
N THR A 8 -13.01 -2.38 -22.74
CA THR A 8 -12.50 -1.66 -23.91
C THR A 8 -11.11 -2.16 -24.27
N ARG A 9 -10.72 -2.02 -25.54
CA ARG A 9 -9.38 -2.43 -25.99
C ARG A 9 -8.27 -1.63 -25.27
N GLU A 10 -8.53 -0.36 -24.95
CA GLU A 10 -7.64 0.49 -24.16
C GLU A 10 -7.42 -0.08 -22.75
N SER A 11 -8.50 -0.50 -22.08
CA SER A 11 -8.42 -1.07 -20.73
C SER A 11 -7.66 -2.41 -20.72
N VAL A 12 -7.85 -3.23 -21.77
CA VAL A 12 -7.06 -4.45 -21.94
C VAL A 12 -5.58 -4.13 -22.10
N CYS A 13 -5.21 -3.21 -23.02
CA CYS A 13 -3.82 -2.80 -23.21
C CYS A 13 -3.21 -2.24 -21.92
N TYR A 14 -3.93 -1.36 -21.23
CA TYR A 14 -3.49 -0.79 -19.94
C TYR A 14 -3.14 -1.89 -18.95
N ARG A 15 -4.06 -2.84 -18.72
CA ARG A 15 -3.86 -3.93 -17.77
C ARG A 15 -2.67 -4.82 -18.15
N GLU A 16 -2.54 -5.20 -19.43
CA GLU A 16 -1.46 -6.08 -19.89
C GLU A 16 -0.08 -5.39 -19.79
N ILE A 17 0.02 -4.12 -20.16
CA ILE A 17 1.28 -3.36 -20.05
C ILE A 17 1.62 -3.15 -18.55
N LYS A 18 0.65 -2.75 -17.73
CA LYS A 18 0.81 -2.62 -16.27
C LYS A 18 1.32 -3.91 -15.64
N LYS A 19 0.74 -5.06 -16.04
CA LYS A 19 1.19 -6.37 -15.57
C LYS A 19 2.65 -6.64 -15.95
N LYS A 20 3.05 -6.36 -17.19
CA LYS A 20 4.45 -6.52 -17.64
C LYS A 20 5.44 -5.65 -16.84
N ILE A 21 5.04 -4.42 -16.50
CA ILE A 21 5.84 -3.54 -15.64
C ILE A 21 5.95 -4.13 -14.22
N ARG A 22 4.84 -4.51 -13.63
CA ARG A 22 4.83 -5.06 -12.25
C ARG A 22 5.58 -6.38 -12.11
N ASN A 23 5.59 -7.20 -13.14
CA ASN A 23 6.31 -8.50 -13.15
C ASN A 23 7.77 -8.36 -13.58
N GLY A 24 8.25 -7.14 -13.88
CA GLY A 24 9.62 -6.90 -14.30
C GLY A 24 9.96 -7.35 -15.74
N GLU A 25 8.95 -7.71 -16.54
CA GLU A 25 9.15 -7.96 -17.98
C GLU A 25 9.50 -6.67 -18.74
N LEU A 26 8.92 -5.55 -18.29
CA LEU A 26 9.29 -4.19 -18.69
C LEU A 26 9.95 -3.52 -17.48
N LYS A 27 11.23 -3.23 -17.58
CA LYS A 27 12.05 -2.69 -16.49
C LYS A 27 12.09 -1.17 -16.49
N PRO A 28 12.39 -0.52 -15.35
CA PRO A 28 12.67 0.90 -15.32
C PRO A 28 13.70 1.31 -16.37
N GLY A 29 13.39 2.37 -17.13
CA GLY A 29 14.21 2.84 -18.24
C GLY A 29 13.91 2.19 -19.60
N ASP A 30 13.13 1.10 -19.65
CA ASP A 30 12.72 0.48 -20.91
C ASP A 30 11.79 1.40 -21.69
N ARG A 31 12.05 1.49 -23.01
CA ARG A 31 11.26 2.30 -23.93
C ARG A 31 10.01 1.53 -24.38
N LEU A 32 8.86 2.16 -24.26
CA LEU A 32 7.60 1.64 -24.76
C LEU A 32 7.40 2.03 -26.24
N ILE A 33 7.58 1.06 -27.12
CA ILE A 33 7.45 1.26 -28.57
C ILE A 33 6.06 0.77 -28.98
N GLU A 34 5.19 1.69 -29.42
CA GLU A 34 3.80 1.41 -29.83
C GLU A 34 3.70 0.24 -30.83
N ASN A 35 4.63 0.18 -31.81
CA ASN A 35 4.64 -0.88 -32.82
C ASN A 35 4.92 -2.25 -32.21
N THR A 36 5.90 -2.33 -31.33
CA THR A 36 6.28 -3.59 -30.65
C THR A 36 5.14 -4.08 -29.78
N LEU A 37 4.54 -3.19 -28.99
CA LEU A 37 3.40 -3.52 -28.15
C LEU A 37 2.16 -3.91 -28.98
N SER A 38 1.92 -3.23 -30.10
CA SER A 38 0.84 -3.55 -31.04
C SER A 38 0.98 -4.96 -31.61
N GLN A 39 2.19 -5.38 -31.96
CA GLN A 39 2.47 -6.73 -32.46
C GLN A 39 2.33 -7.78 -31.35
N GLN A 40 2.87 -7.52 -30.16
CA GLN A 40 2.84 -8.44 -29.03
C GLN A 40 1.43 -8.70 -28.49
N LEU A 41 0.59 -7.66 -28.46
CA LEU A 41 -0.77 -7.74 -27.92
C LEU A 41 -1.83 -8.00 -29.00
N GLU A 42 -1.45 -8.04 -30.28
CA GLU A 42 -2.34 -8.18 -31.43
C GLU A 42 -3.46 -7.12 -31.46
N ILE A 43 -3.14 -5.90 -31.02
CA ILE A 43 -4.06 -4.77 -30.91
C ILE A 43 -3.48 -3.60 -31.71
N SER A 44 -4.34 -2.84 -32.41
CA SER A 44 -3.91 -1.68 -33.19
C SER A 44 -3.25 -0.58 -32.31
N ARG A 45 -2.48 0.32 -32.94
CA ARG A 45 -1.69 1.34 -32.22
C ARG A 45 -2.53 2.34 -31.42
N THR A 46 -3.72 2.70 -31.89
CA THR A 46 -4.57 3.71 -31.23
C THR A 46 -4.91 3.36 -29.77
N PRO A 47 -5.46 2.16 -29.44
CA PRO A 47 -5.68 1.77 -28.05
C PRO A 47 -4.37 1.61 -27.25
N ILE A 48 -3.25 1.19 -27.90
CA ILE A 48 -1.93 1.14 -27.25
C ILE A 48 -1.48 2.54 -26.79
N ARG A 49 -1.57 3.53 -27.68
CA ARG A 49 -1.20 4.94 -27.35
C ARG A 49 -2.04 5.50 -26.22
N LYS A 50 -3.35 5.23 -26.21
CA LYS A 50 -4.23 5.63 -25.11
C LYS A 50 -3.85 4.96 -23.80
N ALA A 51 -3.56 3.65 -23.83
CA ALA A 51 -3.12 2.91 -22.65
C ALA A 51 -1.79 3.45 -22.08
N ILE A 52 -0.82 3.79 -22.94
CA ILE A 52 0.44 4.44 -22.55
C ILE A 52 0.15 5.79 -21.89
N GLY A 53 -0.77 6.60 -22.44
CA GLY A 53 -1.18 7.86 -21.82
C GLY A 53 -1.83 7.68 -20.44
N MET A 54 -2.67 6.66 -20.27
CA MET A 54 -3.25 6.31 -18.95
C MET A 54 -2.17 5.88 -17.96
N LEU A 55 -1.23 5.01 -18.37
CA LEU A 55 -0.11 4.59 -17.54
C LEU A 55 0.81 5.75 -17.14
N ALA A 56 0.97 6.74 -18.01
CA ALA A 56 1.72 7.95 -17.68
C ALA A 56 0.98 8.83 -16.67
N ALA A 57 -0.34 8.96 -16.79
CA ALA A 57 -1.17 9.68 -15.83
C ALA A 57 -1.13 9.00 -14.44
N ASP A 58 -1.09 7.67 -14.40
CA ASP A 58 -1.00 6.88 -13.17
C ASP A 58 0.45 6.74 -12.64
N GLY A 59 1.45 7.32 -13.30
CA GLY A 59 2.83 7.39 -12.81
C GLY A 59 3.71 6.17 -13.07
N TYR A 60 3.28 5.21 -13.90
CA TYR A 60 4.08 4.05 -14.33
C TYR A 60 5.08 4.38 -15.43
N ILE A 61 4.81 5.43 -16.17
CA ILE A 61 5.55 5.83 -17.36
C ILE A 61 5.85 7.32 -17.25
N GLU A 62 7.00 7.72 -17.78
CA GLU A 62 7.33 9.12 -18.00
C GLU A 62 7.69 9.36 -19.47
N TYR A 63 7.50 10.61 -19.94
CA TYR A 63 7.91 11.02 -21.27
C TYR A 63 9.26 11.71 -21.20
N ASN A 64 10.21 11.18 -21.97
CA ASN A 64 11.52 11.80 -22.15
C ASN A 64 11.60 12.40 -23.55
N ASP A 65 12.07 13.63 -23.67
CA ASP A 65 12.09 14.39 -24.95
C ASP A 65 12.82 13.66 -26.09
N PHE A 66 13.84 12.87 -25.76
CA PHE A 66 14.64 12.15 -26.75
C PHE A 66 14.30 10.65 -26.86
N ARG A 67 13.64 10.08 -25.86
CA ARG A 67 13.38 8.63 -25.79
C ARG A 67 11.90 8.27 -25.92
N GLY A 68 11.00 9.25 -25.84
CA GLY A 68 9.56 9.01 -25.84
C GLY A 68 9.08 8.44 -24.50
N ALA A 69 8.09 7.56 -24.54
CA ALA A 69 7.53 6.94 -23.33
C ALA A 69 8.51 5.87 -22.78
N ILE A 70 8.91 6.01 -21.53
CA ILE A 70 9.78 5.07 -20.81
C ILE A 70 9.15 4.63 -19.49
N VAL A 71 9.45 3.41 -19.06
CA VAL A 71 9.01 2.87 -17.77
C VAL A 71 9.71 3.62 -16.65
N LYS A 72 8.91 4.18 -15.73
CA LYS A 72 9.42 4.91 -14.57
C LYS A 72 9.85 3.92 -13.48
N ASP A 73 10.87 4.29 -12.70
CA ASP A 73 11.26 3.55 -11.49
C ASP A 73 10.29 3.85 -10.34
N SER A 74 9.05 3.34 -10.47
CA SER A 74 7.99 3.55 -9.50
C SER A 74 7.63 2.27 -8.73
N ILE A 75 8.07 1.11 -9.19
CA ILE A 75 7.71 -0.17 -8.56
C ILE A 75 8.34 -0.27 -7.17
N ILE A 76 7.51 -0.64 -6.21
CA ILE A 76 7.94 -0.95 -4.85
C ILE A 76 8.22 -2.44 -4.78
N ASN A 77 9.51 -2.76 -4.72
CA ASN A 77 10.00 -4.10 -4.44
C ASN A 77 10.09 -4.33 -2.92
N LYS A 78 10.51 -5.52 -2.53
CA LYS A 78 10.59 -5.93 -1.13
C LYS A 78 11.51 -5.01 -0.29
N GLU A 79 12.67 -4.63 -0.81
CA GLU A 79 13.63 -3.77 -0.12
C GLU A 79 13.02 -2.39 0.18
N ARG A 80 12.44 -1.73 -0.83
CA ARG A 80 11.74 -0.46 -0.65
C ARG A 80 10.57 -0.56 0.31
N TYR A 81 9.84 -1.67 0.24
CA TYR A 81 8.72 -1.91 1.15
C TYR A 81 9.17 -1.93 2.61
N PHE A 82 10.26 -2.61 2.92
CA PHE A 82 10.80 -2.67 4.28
C PHE A 82 11.33 -1.31 4.75
N GLU A 83 12.10 -0.60 3.93
CA GLU A 83 12.55 0.76 4.24
C GLU A 83 11.38 1.69 4.56
N MET A 84 10.32 1.64 3.77
CA MET A 84 9.11 2.45 3.99
C MET A 84 8.36 2.01 5.26
N THR A 85 8.28 0.72 5.55
CA THR A 85 7.62 0.15 6.74
C THR A 85 8.36 0.55 8.01
N GLU A 86 9.70 0.52 8.01
CA GLU A 86 10.54 0.99 9.11
C GLU A 86 10.29 2.48 9.43
N ILE A 87 10.25 3.33 8.39
CA ILE A 87 9.95 4.76 8.55
C ILE A 87 8.55 4.97 9.15
N LEU A 88 7.54 4.22 8.70
CA LEU A 88 6.20 4.30 9.27
C LEU A 88 6.21 3.91 10.76
N GLY A 89 6.95 2.86 11.14
CA GLY A 89 7.14 2.45 12.53
C GLY A 89 7.70 3.55 13.42
N LEU A 90 8.71 4.29 12.94
CA LEU A 90 9.25 5.44 13.66
C LEU A 90 8.18 6.52 13.91
N PHE A 91 7.31 6.78 12.94
CA PHE A 91 6.23 7.75 13.09
C PHE A 91 5.19 7.30 14.12
N LEU A 92 4.81 6.02 14.12
CA LEU A 92 3.87 5.46 15.09
C LEU A 92 4.43 5.52 16.51
N LYS A 93 5.70 5.19 16.71
CA LYS A 93 6.39 5.33 18.00
C LYS A 93 6.44 6.78 18.47
N GLN A 94 6.68 7.73 17.57
CA GLN A 94 6.64 9.14 17.88
C GLN A 94 5.26 9.61 18.37
N ALA A 95 4.18 9.06 17.82
CA ALA A 95 2.83 9.34 18.29
C ALA A 95 2.63 8.85 19.74
N ILE A 96 3.09 7.62 20.06
CA ILE A 96 3.03 7.06 21.42
C ILE A 96 3.83 7.94 22.39
N HIS A 97 5.05 8.33 22.05
CA HIS A 97 5.86 9.22 22.87
C HIS A 97 5.17 10.56 23.14
N LYS A 98 4.50 11.14 22.14
CA LYS A 98 3.75 12.39 22.31
C LYS A 98 2.53 12.19 23.19
N ILE A 99 1.78 11.12 23.05
CA ILE A 99 0.62 10.77 23.91
C ILE A 99 1.11 10.67 25.37
N ARG A 100 2.17 9.89 25.62
CA ARG A 100 2.79 9.72 26.95
C ARG A 100 3.22 11.06 27.56
N THR A 101 4.03 11.85 26.84
CA THR A 101 4.66 13.06 27.37
C THR A 101 3.67 14.21 27.56
N LYS A 102 2.66 14.30 26.71
CA LYS A 102 1.62 15.35 26.78
C LYS A 102 0.37 14.88 27.52
N LYS A 103 0.34 13.65 28.05
CA LYS A 103 -0.79 13.04 28.75
C LYS A 103 -2.10 13.17 27.96
N ILE A 104 -2.04 12.88 26.65
CA ILE A 104 -3.19 13.00 25.76
C ILE A 104 -4.08 11.78 25.99
N THR A 105 -5.39 12.01 26.09
CA THR A 105 -6.37 10.92 26.22
C THR A 105 -6.45 10.13 24.90
N PHE A 106 -6.22 8.82 24.98
CA PHE A 106 -6.38 7.91 23.86
C PHE A 106 -7.84 7.51 23.68
N ASN A 107 -8.34 7.54 22.45
CA ASN A 107 -9.73 7.17 22.15
C ASN A 107 -9.87 5.66 21.97
N LYS A 108 -9.87 4.91 23.08
CA LYS A 108 -10.05 3.45 23.07
C LYS A 108 -11.32 3.02 22.37
N LEU A 109 -12.43 3.72 22.62
CA LEU A 109 -13.74 3.32 22.10
C LEU A 109 -13.78 3.30 20.57
N GLU A 110 -13.24 4.33 19.94
CA GLU A 110 -13.16 4.42 18.48
C GLU A 110 -12.33 3.27 17.89
N MET A 111 -11.15 3.00 18.48
CA MET A 111 -10.26 1.92 18.05
C MET A 111 -10.93 0.55 18.18
N THR A 112 -11.56 0.29 19.33
CA THR A 112 -12.25 -0.99 19.58
C THR A 112 -13.43 -1.20 18.65
N ASN A 113 -14.24 -0.17 18.41
CA ASN A 113 -15.39 -0.27 17.52
C ASN A 113 -14.94 -0.57 16.08
N LYS A 114 -13.89 0.08 15.61
CA LYS A 114 -13.36 -0.15 14.27
C LYS A 114 -12.77 -1.55 14.12
N LEU A 115 -12.06 -2.04 15.14
CA LEU A 115 -11.55 -3.41 15.16
C LEU A 115 -12.68 -4.45 15.12
N ALA A 116 -13.76 -4.23 15.89
CA ALA A 116 -14.93 -5.11 15.89
C ALA A 116 -15.64 -5.11 14.51
N GLU A 117 -15.75 -3.94 13.87
CA GLU A 117 -16.31 -3.82 12.52
C GLU A 117 -15.53 -4.69 11.52
N ILE A 118 -14.20 -4.62 11.54
CA ILE A 118 -13.33 -5.39 10.64
C ILE A 118 -13.41 -6.89 10.93
N LYS A 119 -13.37 -7.31 12.20
CA LYS A 119 -13.51 -8.73 12.57
C LYS A 119 -14.86 -9.31 12.14
N ASN A 120 -15.91 -8.50 12.11
CA ASN A 120 -17.21 -8.92 11.59
C ASN A 120 -17.27 -9.00 10.05
N GLN A 121 -16.34 -8.36 9.34
CA GLN A 121 -16.24 -8.42 7.88
C GLN A 121 -15.38 -9.59 7.37
N GLU A 122 -14.83 -10.41 8.24
CA GLU A 122 -13.95 -11.56 7.93
C GLU A 122 -14.54 -12.56 6.91
N HIS A 123 -15.86 -12.52 6.70
CA HIS A 123 -16.56 -13.37 5.73
C HIS A 123 -16.70 -12.72 4.34
N GLN A 124 -16.21 -11.49 4.14
CA GLN A 124 -16.18 -10.86 2.84
C GLN A 124 -14.78 -11.09 2.21
N GLU A 125 -14.75 -11.76 1.07
CA GLU A 125 -13.56 -12.15 0.30
C GLU A 125 -12.75 -10.94 -0.24
N HIS A 126 -12.46 -9.92 0.58
CA HIS A 126 -11.62 -8.81 0.15
C HIS A 126 -10.20 -9.00 0.70
N PRO A 127 -9.23 -9.36 -0.15
CA PRO A 127 -7.89 -9.77 0.29
C PRO A 127 -7.08 -8.65 0.98
N LEU A 128 -7.53 -7.39 0.91
CA LEU A 128 -6.85 -6.23 1.50
C LEU A 128 -7.59 -5.61 2.70
N VAL A 129 -8.63 -6.24 3.23
CA VAL A 129 -9.43 -5.67 4.33
C VAL A 129 -8.58 -5.36 5.57
N TYR A 130 -7.68 -6.25 5.94
CA TYR A 130 -6.78 -6.05 7.09
C TYR A 130 -5.72 -4.98 6.82
N PHE A 131 -5.21 -4.92 5.60
CA PHE A 131 -4.28 -3.87 5.17
C PHE A 131 -4.94 -2.47 5.20
N ASP A 132 -6.21 -2.38 4.82
CA ASP A 132 -7.00 -1.15 4.93
C ASP A 132 -7.24 -0.76 6.39
N TYR A 133 -7.40 -1.75 7.27
CA TYR A 133 -7.49 -1.51 8.70
C TYR A 133 -6.16 -1.02 9.30
N GLU A 134 -5.03 -1.60 8.93
CA GLU A 134 -3.70 -1.11 9.33
C GLU A 134 -3.49 0.34 8.89
N LYS A 135 -3.90 0.68 7.65
CA LYS A 135 -3.90 2.07 7.18
C LYS A 135 -4.70 2.96 8.12
N TRP A 136 -5.93 2.57 8.42
CA TRP A 136 -6.79 3.35 9.29
C TRP A 136 -6.20 3.49 10.70
N PHE A 137 -5.68 2.39 11.28
CA PHE A 137 -5.02 2.37 12.59
C PHE A 137 -3.83 3.32 12.63
N ALA A 138 -2.94 3.23 11.66
CA ALA A 138 -1.77 4.09 11.56
C ALA A 138 -2.18 5.58 11.45
N GLN A 139 -3.11 5.90 10.54
CA GLN A 139 -3.58 7.27 10.36
C GLN A 139 -4.24 7.82 11.62
N ASN A 140 -5.09 7.04 12.30
CA ASN A 140 -5.72 7.46 13.54
C ASN A 140 -4.67 7.77 14.60
N LEU A 141 -3.67 6.89 14.80
CA LEU A 141 -2.59 7.12 15.75
C LEU A 141 -1.77 8.37 15.40
N LEU A 142 -1.49 8.61 14.13
CA LEU A 142 -0.74 9.78 13.67
C LEU A 142 -1.48 11.12 13.84
N THR A 143 -2.82 11.12 13.99
CA THR A 143 -3.59 12.34 14.28
C THR A 143 -3.14 13.00 15.57
N TYR A 144 -2.69 12.22 16.56
CA TYR A 144 -2.19 12.73 17.83
C TYR A 144 -0.93 13.58 17.69
N LEU A 145 -0.18 13.45 16.59
CA LEU A 145 0.98 14.29 16.28
C LEU A 145 0.58 15.72 15.91
N LYS A 146 -0.67 15.97 15.49
CA LYS A 146 -1.16 17.28 15.02
C LYS A 146 -0.24 17.87 13.93
N ASN A 147 0.21 17.04 13.02
CA ASN A 147 1.07 17.41 11.91
C ASN A 147 0.61 16.65 10.64
N ASN A 148 0.03 17.39 9.72
CA ASN A 148 -0.58 16.82 8.50
C ASN A 148 0.43 16.14 7.57
N TYR A 149 1.74 16.43 7.68
CA TYR A 149 2.76 15.76 6.88
C TYR A 149 2.88 14.27 7.24
N TYR A 150 2.77 13.89 8.53
CA TYR A 150 2.76 12.49 8.92
C TYR A 150 1.57 11.74 8.30
N LEU A 151 0.38 12.36 8.31
CA LEU A 151 -0.81 11.78 7.70
C LEU A 151 -0.64 11.61 6.19
N LYS A 152 -0.11 12.64 5.51
CA LYS A 152 0.15 12.57 4.07
C LYS A 152 1.15 11.47 3.70
N ILE A 153 2.29 11.41 4.40
CA ILE A 153 3.30 10.37 4.13
C ILE A 153 2.73 8.97 4.40
N SER A 154 1.94 8.79 5.46
CA SER A 154 1.26 7.52 5.75
C SER A 154 0.25 7.17 4.66
N GLU A 155 -0.53 8.14 4.17
CA GLU A 155 -1.47 7.91 3.08
C GLU A 155 -0.76 7.51 1.78
N ASP A 156 0.31 8.23 1.43
CA ASP A 156 1.14 7.93 0.25
C ASP A 156 1.77 6.53 0.40
N PHE A 157 2.24 6.14 1.59
CA PHE A 157 2.77 4.80 1.88
C PHE A 157 1.76 3.71 1.49
N PHE A 158 0.56 3.72 2.07
CA PHE A 158 -0.44 2.69 1.84
C PHE A 158 -0.97 2.69 0.39
N ASN A 159 -1.19 3.87 -0.19
CA ASN A 159 -1.65 4.00 -1.56
C ASN A 159 -0.60 3.52 -2.56
N ASN A 160 0.67 3.88 -2.36
CA ASN A 160 1.76 3.47 -3.23
C ASN A 160 1.99 1.96 -3.19
N ILE A 161 1.86 1.30 -2.01
CA ILE A 161 1.95 -0.16 -1.93
C ILE A 161 0.84 -0.81 -2.76
N LYS A 162 -0.40 -0.35 -2.66
CA LYS A 162 -1.51 -0.89 -3.45
C LYS A 162 -1.31 -0.70 -4.95
N GLU A 163 -0.82 0.47 -5.35
CA GLU A 163 -0.70 0.85 -6.76
C GLU A 163 0.59 0.30 -7.39
N PHE A 164 1.73 0.47 -6.73
CA PHE A 164 3.06 0.20 -7.27
C PHE A 164 3.77 -1.00 -6.65
N GLY A 165 3.23 -1.63 -5.60
CA GLY A 165 3.79 -2.87 -5.05
C GLY A 165 3.83 -3.96 -6.12
N ASP A 166 4.95 -4.67 -6.23
CA ASP A 166 5.02 -5.89 -7.05
C ASP A 166 4.16 -7.02 -6.44
N GLU A 167 4.09 -8.17 -7.11
CA GLU A 167 3.26 -9.28 -6.64
C GLU A 167 3.76 -9.85 -5.30
N GLU A 168 5.06 -9.82 -5.05
CA GLU A 168 5.66 -10.27 -3.79
C GLU A 168 5.26 -9.33 -2.65
N VAL A 169 5.41 -8.03 -2.83
CA VAL A 169 5.06 -7.00 -1.84
C VAL A 169 3.57 -7.05 -1.49
N ILE A 170 2.69 -7.20 -2.47
CA ILE A 170 1.25 -7.32 -2.20
C ILE A 170 0.94 -8.56 -1.34
N LYS A 171 1.56 -9.70 -1.63
CA LYS A 171 1.40 -10.92 -0.83
C LYS A 171 1.95 -10.75 0.59
N ILE A 172 3.12 -10.11 0.74
CA ILE A 172 3.71 -9.82 2.05
C ILE A 172 2.76 -8.93 2.86
N ALA A 173 2.30 -7.81 2.30
CA ALA A 173 1.39 -6.89 2.97
C ALA A 173 0.09 -7.57 3.42
N GLN A 174 -0.53 -8.39 2.55
CA GLN A 174 -1.73 -9.15 2.87
C GLN A 174 -1.52 -10.13 4.02
N ASN A 175 -0.47 -10.95 3.93
CA ASN A 175 -0.20 -12.00 4.93
C ASN A 175 0.25 -11.42 6.28
N ALA A 176 0.99 -10.32 6.28
CA ALA A 176 1.40 -9.63 7.49
C ALA A 176 0.18 -9.02 8.20
N SER A 177 -0.67 -8.29 7.46
CA SER A 177 -1.86 -7.63 8.02
C SER A 177 -2.80 -8.60 8.75
N VAL A 178 -2.95 -9.83 8.23
CA VAL A 178 -3.73 -10.87 8.95
C VAL A 178 -3.12 -11.21 10.31
N LYS A 179 -1.79 -11.23 10.41
CA LYS A 179 -1.10 -11.58 11.65
C LYS A 179 -1.06 -10.43 12.65
N THR A 180 -1.14 -9.20 12.18
CA THR A 180 -1.03 -8.02 13.05
C THR A 180 -2.34 -7.62 13.70
N ILE A 181 -3.47 -8.18 13.29
CA ILE A 181 -4.79 -7.82 13.82
C ILE A 181 -4.90 -8.03 15.34
N ASP A 182 -4.33 -9.12 15.86
CA ASP A 182 -4.35 -9.40 17.30
C ASP A 182 -3.36 -8.51 18.06
N ASN A 183 -2.24 -8.14 17.45
CA ASN A 183 -1.29 -7.19 18.02
C ASN A 183 -1.93 -5.78 18.16
N ILE A 184 -2.80 -5.38 17.26
CA ILE A 184 -3.55 -4.13 17.38
C ILE A 184 -4.53 -4.18 18.56
N GLN A 185 -5.20 -5.32 18.81
CA GLN A 185 -6.02 -5.46 20.01
C GLN A 185 -5.18 -5.31 21.28
N ASN A 186 -4.04 -6.01 21.36
CA ASN A 186 -3.12 -5.91 22.49
C ASN A 186 -2.60 -4.48 22.69
N PHE A 187 -2.37 -3.74 21.58
CA PHE A 187 -1.99 -2.34 21.62
C PHE A 187 -3.07 -1.45 22.24
N ILE A 188 -4.34 -1.63 21.83
CA ILE A 188 -5.48 -0.89 22.38
C ILE A 188 -5.57 -1.10 23.90
N ASP A 189 -5.43 -2.36 24.34
CA ASP A 189 -5.50 -2.72 25.76
C ASP A 189 -4.32 -2.15 26.57
N ALA A 190 -3.11 -2.18 26.00
CA ALA A 190 -1.92 -1.58 26.62
C ALA A 190 -2.05 -0.03 26.73
N MET A 191 -2.57 0.63 25.70
CA MET A 191 -2.83 2.08 25.74
C MET A 191 -3.84 2.46 26.82
N ASP A 192 -4.87 1.65 27.05
CA ASP A 192 -5.89 1.90 28.06
C ASP A 192 -5.32 1.91 29.49
N VAL A 193 -4.39 1.02 29.76
CA VAL A 193 -3.69 0.94 31.07
C VAL A 193 -2.40 1.76 31.13
N HIS A 194 -2.14 2.58 30.09
CA HIS A 194 -0.96 3.46 29.99
C HIS A 194 0.38 2.71 29.99
N ASP A 195 0.39 1.45 29.54
CA ASP A 195 1.62 0.65 29.37
C ASP A 195 2.27 1.03 28.01
N TYR A 196 2.88 2.22 27.98
CA TYR A 196 3.47 2.77 26.76
C TYR A 196 4.69 1.96 26.28
N ASP A 197 5.43 1.33 27.18
CA ASP A 197 6.59 0.52 26.80
C ASP A 197 6.13 -0.76 26.07
N LYS A 198 5.04 -1.37 26.52
CA LYS A 198 4.38 -2.46 25.79
C LYS A 198 3.85 -1.97 24.43
N CYS A 199 3.26 -0.78 24.35
CA CYS A 199 2.80 -0.21 23.10
C CYS A 199 3.94 -0.05 22.08
N LEU A 200 5.12 0.43 22.51
CA LEU A 200 6.29 0.56 21.65
C LEU A 200 6.77 -0.79 21.11
N ASN A 201 6.83 -1.82 21.98
CA ASN A 201 7.21 -3.17 21.58
C ASN A 201 6.20 -3.77 20.57
N LEU A 202 4.89 -3.54 20.77
CA LEU A 202 3.86 -4.00 19.83
C LEU A 202 3.94 -3.32 18.45
N ILE A 203 4.43 -2.08 18.37
CA ILE A 203 4.75 -1.47 17.07
C ILE A 203 5.95 -2.16 16.44
N ASP A 204 6.99 -2.50 17.21
CA ASP A 204 8.12 -3.28 16.68
C ASP A 204 7.66 -4.65 16.17
N ASP A 205 6.85 -5.38 16.95
CA ASP A 205 6.26 -6.66 16.53
C ASP A 205 5.42 -6.54 15.24
N LEU A 206 4.71 -5.42 15.06
CA LEU A 206 3.95 -5.15 13.85
C LEU A 206 4.88 -4.99 12.66
N ILE A 207 5.95 -4.19 12.77
CA ILE A 207 6.96 -4.01 11.72
C ILE A 207 7.66 -5.34 11.40
N ASP A 208 8.07 -6.07 12.43
CA ASP A 208 8.75 -7.36 12.29
C ASP A 208 7.85 -8.41 11.61
N ALA A 209 6.53 -8.38 11.83
CA ALA A 209 5.62 -9.28 11.15
C ALA A 209 5.66 -9.11 9.62
N HIS A 210 5.80 -7.88 9.11
CA HIS A 210 5.94 -7.60 7.68
C HIS A 210 7.27 -8.11 7.13
N VAL A 211 8.36 -8.00 7.90
CA VAL A 211 9.68 -8.52 7.51
C VAL A 211 9.70 -10.05 7.54
N LEU A 212 9.21 -10.67 8.63
CA LEU A 212 9.27 -12.12 8.81
C LEU A 212 8.40 -12.91 7.83
N VAL A 213 7.28 -12.34 7.36
CA VAL A 213 6.43 -12.96 6.33
C VAL A 213 7.16 -13.11 5.01
N ALA A 214 8.06 -12.20 4.69
CA ALA A 214 8.81 -12.19 3.44
C ALA A 214 9.92 -13.25 3.35
N TYR A 215 10.31 -13.84 4.48
CA TYR A 215 11.39 -14.86 4.54
C TYR A 215 10.84 -16.28 4.79
N ARG A 216 9.53 -16.45 4.72
CA ARG A 216 8.84 -17.76 4.84
C ARG A 216 8.18 -18.15 3.53
#